data_1b2f1f81e972c9fc18033efc49a937f5
#
_entry.id   1b2f1f81e972c9fc18033efc49a937f5
#
_cell.length_a   1.000
_cell.length_b   1.000
_cell.length_c   1.000
_cell.angle_alpha   90.00
_cell.angle_beta   90.00
_cell.angle_gamma   90.00
#
_symmetry.space_group_name_H-M   'P 1'
#
loop_
_entity.id
_entity.type
_entity.pdbx_description
1 polymer ?
#
loop_
_entity_poly.entity_id
_entity_poly.type
_entity_poly.pdbx_seq_one_letter_code
_entity_poly.pdbx_strand_id
1 'polypeptide(L)'
;MKIKAVLAIAALSYAPLGVAGNKAEYPNEKVAEFVIEKLDVTSLPPAFRPKKEKGKKTFTDYGFTVQTVGENEAVIEAAGGVSRLAITVLEQKSSGIYVCVAEPGESGGQAKTQSVLLLRRKDPSAMLKGRESSREFAACPALGGSDSPTSSY
;
A
#
# COMPACT_ATOMS: atom_id res chain seq x y z
N MET A 1 68.80 26.42 -29.08
CA MET A 1 67.68 25.44 -29.07
C MET A 1 66.63 25.90 -28.03
N LYS A 2 65.50 26.42 -28.46
CA LYS A 2 64.45 26.97 -27.58
C LYS A 2 63.29 25.95 -27.51
N ILE A 3 63.14 25.33 -26.34
CA ILE A 3 62.02 24.39 -26.08
C ILE A 3 60.83 25.20 -25.59
N LYS A 4 59.77 25.24 -26.38
CA LYS A 4 58.51 25.81 -25.99
C LYS A 4 57.68 24.76 -25.24
N ALA A 5 57.47 24.98 -23.95
CA ALA A 5 56.54 24.16 -23.14
C ALA A 5 55.10 24.60 -23.45
N VAL A 6 54.28 23.67 -23.91
CA VAL A 6 52.85 23.85 -24.10
C VAL A 6 52.14 23.38 -22.84
N LEU A 7 51.57 24.32 -22.09
CA LEU A 7 50.69 23.99 -20.93
C LEU A 7 49.31 23.61 -21.47
N ALA A 8 48.93 22.35 -21.33
CA ALA A 8 47.56 21.91 -21.56
C ALA A 8 46.71 22.11 -20.28
N ILE A 9 45.78 23.06 -20.35
CA ILE A 9 44.80 23.28 -19.28
C ILE A 9 43.67 22.30 -19.49
N ALA A 10 43.58 21.28 -18.62
CA ALA A 10 42.45 20.38 -18.58
C ALA A 10 41.27 21.07 -17.85
N ALA A 11 40.27 21.46 -18.60
CA ALA A 11 38.99 21.97 -18.03
C ALA A 11 38.21 20.81 -17.42
N LEU A 12 38.14 20.71 -16.09
CA LEU A 12 37.26 19.81 -15.41
C LEU A 12 35.81 20.35 -15.55
N SER A 13 35.02 19.70 -16.37
CA SER A 13 33.57 19.94 -16.46
C SER A 13 32.91 19.35 -15.24
N TYR A 14 32.54 20.20 -14.28
CA TYR A 14 31.65 19.83 -13.20
C TYR A 14 30.23 19.69 -13.78
N ALA A 15 29.79 18.45 -14.00
CA ALA A 15 28.40 18.16 -14.24
C ALA A 15 27.60 18.36 -12.91
N PRO A 16 26.53 19.15 -12.87
CA PRO A 16 25.71 19.23 -11.69
C PRO A 16 25.05 17.87 -11.47
N LEU A 17 25.34 17.23 -10.33
CA LEU A 17 24.60 16.08 -9.84
C LEU A 17 23.17 16.56 -9.58
N GLY A 18 22.28 16.38 -10.56
CA GLY A 18 20.87 16.57 -10.38
C GLY A 18 20.41 15.66 -9.25
N VAL A 19 20.01 16.23 -8.13
CA VAL A 19 19.31 15.52 -7.07
C VAL A 19 17.96 15.10 -7.67
N ALA A 20 17.92 13.90 -8.25
CA ALA A 20 16.67 13.24 -8.61
C ALA A 20 15.93 13.03 -7.29
N GLY A 21 14.88 13.83 -7.06
CA GLY A 21 14.02 13.65 -5.90
C GLY A 21 13.54 12.20 -5.90
N ASN A 22 13.80 11.48 -4.81
CA ASN A 22 13.42 10.08 -4.65
C ASN A 22 11.90 9.94 -4.74
N LYS A 23 11.42 9.78 -5.97
CA LYS A 23 10.00 9.50 -6.21
C LYS A 23 9.71 8.11 -5.64
N ALA A 24 8.67 7.99 -4.85
CA ALA A 24 8.27 6.70 -4.33
C ALA A 24 8.00 5.74 -5.50
N GLU A 25 8.77 4.66 -5.58
CA GLU A 25 8.55 3.60 -6.55
C GLU A 25 7.72 2.50 -5.91
N TYR A 26 6.80 1.93 -6.68
CA TYR A 26 5.97 0.79 -6.28
C TYR A 26 6.29 -0.37 -7.22
N PRO A 27 6.33 -1.64 -6.73
CA PRO A 27 6.63 -2.78 -7.57
C PRO A 27 5.52 -3.01 -8.60
N ASN A 28 5.88 -3.53 -9.78
CA ASN A 28 4.91 -3.88 -10.83
C ASN A 28 4.38 -5.32 -10.69
N GLU A 29 5.02 -6.13 -9.87
CA GLU A 29 4.68 -7.53 -9.62
C GLU A 29 4.60 -7.77 -8.13
N LYS A 30 3.83 -8.80 -7.71
CA LYS A 30 3.66 -9.18 -6.30
C LYS A 30 3.24 -8.02 -5.41
N VAL A 31 2.34 -7.21 -5.92
CA VAL A 31 1.94 -5.96 -5.25
C VAL A 31 1.27 -6.24 -3.91
N ALA A 32 0.47 -7.30 -3.81
CA ALA A 32 -0.17 -7.69 -2.56
C ALA A 32 0.85 -8.12 -1.49
N GLU A 33 1.88 -8.89 -1.87
CA GLU A 33 2.98 -9.27 -0.98
C GLU A 33 3.72 -8.04 -0.46
N PHE A 34 4.08 -7.12 -1.37
CA PHE A 34 4.69 -5.86 -1.01
C PHE A 34 3.84 -5.03 -0.04
N VAL A 35 2.53 -4.96 -0.26
CA VAL A 35 1.61 -4.25 0.64
C VAL A 35 1.65 -4.86 2.04
N ILE A 36 1.55 -6.17 2.16
CA ILE A 36 1.57 -6.86 3.47
C ILE A 36 2.88 -6.60 4.23
N GLU A 37 4.01 -6.65 3.53
CA GLU A 37 5.31 -6.43 4.15
C GLU A 37 5.58 -4.99 4.57
N LYS A 38 5.08 -4.03 3.80
CA LYS A 38 5.42 -2.60 3.95
C LYS A 38 4.34 -1.75 4.57
N LEU A 39 3.14 -2.27 4.81
CA LEU A 39 2.04 -1.50 5.37
C LEU A 39 2.25 -1.24 6.87
N ASP A 40 2.20 0.03 7.26
CA ASP A 40 2.05 0.44 8.65
C ASP A 40 0.58 0.20 9.06
N VAL A 41 0.32 -0.93 9.72
CA VAL A 41 -1.04 -1.34 10.10
C VAL A 41 -1.67 -0.39 11.11
N THR A 42 -0.87 0.42 11.80
CA THR A 42 -1.38 1.44 12.72
C THR A 42 -2.01 2.62 11.99
N SER A 43 -1.79 2.73 10.68
CA SER A 43 -2.41 3.72 9.80
C SER A 43 -3.75 3.28 9.22
N LEU A 44 -4.14 2.01 9.40
CA LEU A 44 -5.44 1.51 8.96
C LEU A 44 -6.59 2.21 9.70
N PRO A 45 -7.79 2.27 9.08
CA PRO A 45 -9.01 2.69 9.77
C PRO A 45 -9.28 1.90 11.04
N PRO A 46 -9.97 2.48 12.03
CA PRO A 46 -10.23 1.83 13.32
C PRO A 46 -10.83 0.42 13.22
N ALA A 47 -11.65 0.16 12.19
CA ALA A 47 -12.29 -1.14 11.96
C ALA A 47 -11.29 -2.27 11.65
N PHE A 48 -10.12 -1.95 11.09
CA PHE A 48 -9.13 -2.94 10.63
C PHE A 48 -7.82 -2.89 11.41
N ARG A 49 -7.64 -1.85 12.18
CA ARG A 49 -6.37 -1.61 12.86
C ARG A 49 -6.31 -2.34 14.19
N PRO A 50 -5.22 -3.08 14.51
CA PRO A 50 -5.03 -3.64 15.83
C PRO A 50 -4.87 -2.54 16.88
N LYS A 51 -5.09 -2.87 18.16
CA LYS A 51 -4.80 -1.94 19.26
C LYS A 51 -3.34 -1.53 19.19
N LYS A 52 -3.11 -0.21 19.16
CA LYS A 52 -1.77 0.33 18.99
C LYS A 52 -0.86 -0.06 20.17
N GLU A 53 0.28 -0.66 19.85
CA GLU A 53 1.32 -1.05 20.79
C GLU A 53 2.65 -0.38 20.41
N LYS A 54 3.45 -0.03 21.44
CA LYS A 54 4.74 0.65 21.22
C LYS A 54 5.69 -0.27 20.44
N GLY A 55 6.25 0.25 19.36
CA GLY A 55 7.23 -0.45 18.53
C GLY A 55 6.65 -1.39 17.48
N LYS A 56 5.36 -1.72 17.53
CA LYS A 56 4.69 -2.56 16.54
C LYS A 56 4.10 -1.74 15.39
N LYS A 57 4.34 -2.16 14.15
CA LYS A 57 3.86 -1.48 12.94
C LYS A 57 3.36 -2.41 11.85
N THR A 58 3.96 -3.59 11.71
CA THR A 58 3.63 -4.54 10.64
C THR A 58 2.61 -5.58 11.08
N PHE A 59 2.00 -6.26 10.13
CA PHE A 59 1.15 -7.41 10.44
C PHE A 59 1.89 -8.46 11.26
N THR A 60 3.14 -8.75 10.90
CA THR A 60 3.98 -9.70 11.63
C THR A 60 4.24 -9.28 13.07
N ASP A 61 4.50 -8.00 13.32
CA ASP A 61 4.68 -7.48 14.69
C ASP A 61 3.47 -7.75 15.58
N TYR A 62 2.27 -7.72 15.00
CA TYR A 62 1.00 -7.99 15.68
C TYR A 62 0.61 -9.48 15.67
N GLY A 63 1.48 -10.36 15.18
CA GLY A 63 1.24 -11.80 15.18
C GLY A 63 0.26 -12.28 14.10
N PHE A 64 0.00 -11.48 13.08
CA PHE A 64 -0.77 -11.93 11.92
C PHE A 64 0.07 -12.90 11.08
N THR A 65 -0.60 -13.92 10.56
CA THR A 65 -0.02 -14.88 9.63
C THR A 65 -0.64 -14.73 8.24
N VAL A 66 0.19 -14.87 7.22
CA VAL A 66 -0.28 -14.87 5.83
C VAL A 66 -0.87 -16.24 5.53
N GLN A 67 -2.15 -16.29 5.18
CA GLN A 67 -2.85 -17.52 4.81
C GLN A 67 -2.70 -17.80 3.32
N THR A 68 -2.93 -16.79 2.50
CA THR A 68 -2.73 -16.85 1.06
C THR A 68 -2.17 -15.52 0.56
N VAL A 69 -1.33 -15.59 -0.47
CA VAL A 69 -0.86 -14.42 -1.20
C VAL A 69 -0.80 -14.75 -2.68
N GLY A 70 -1.47 -13.92 -3.48
CA GLY A 70 -1.43 -13.94 -4.94
C GLY A 70 -0.82 -12.65 -5.47
N GLU A 71 -0.96 -12.39 -6.76
CA GLU A 71 -0.44 -11.21 -7.42
C GLU A 71 -1.04 -9.91 -6.85
N ASN A 72 -2.38 -9.91 -6.74
CA ASN A 72 -3.15 -8.73 -6.32
C ASN A 72 -4.00 -8.96 -5.07
N GLU A 73 -3.93 -10.13 -4.47
CA GLU A 73 -4.75 -10.47 -3.32
C GLU A 73 -3.92 -11.13 -2.23
N ALA A 74 -4.26 -10.84 -1.00
CA ALA A 74 -3.70 -11.52 0.14
C ALA A 74 -4.73 -11.66 1.26
N VAL A 75 -4.67 -12.77 1.96
CA VAL A 75 -5.47 -13.02 3.16
C VAL A 75 -4.52 -13.24 4.32
N ILE A 76 -4.76 -12.50 5.38
CA ILE A 76 -4.02 -12.55 6.63
C ILE A 76 -4.97 -12.85 7.79
N GLU A 77 -4.47 -13.54 8.78
CA GLU A 77 -5.25 -13.96 9.95
C GLU A 77 -4.52 -13.56 11.23
N ALA A 78 -5.26 -12.98 12.16
CA ALA A 78 -4.73 -12.62 13.47
C ALA A 78 -4.41 -13.86 14.30
N ALA A 79 -3.49 -13.74 15.25
CA ALA A 79 -3.17 -14.79 16.19
C ALA A 79 -4.43 -15.31 16.87
N GLY A 80 -4.61 -16.64 16.87
CA GLY A 80 -5.80 -17.28 17.43
C GLY A 80 -7.01 -17.37 16.51
N GLY A 81 -6.91 -16.95 15.25
CA GLY A 81 -7.98 -17.10 14.25
C GLY A 81 -9.21 -16.21 14.46
N VAL A 82 -9.11 -15.23 15.37
CA VAL A 82 -10.25 -14.39 15.78
C VAL A 82 -10.64 -13.35 14.73
N SER A 83 -9.72 -12.97 13.86
CA SER A 83 -9.93 -11.96 12.82
C SER A 83 -9.14 -12.32 11.58
N ARG A 84 -9.78 -12.13 10.44
CA ARG A 84 -9.19 -12.38 9.13
C ARG A 84 -9.39 -11.12 8.29
N LEU A 85 -8.34 -10.69 7.58
CA LEU A 85 -8.42 -9.56 6.67
C LEU A 85 -8.03 -10.02 5.26
N ALA A 86 -8.81 -9.59 4.28
CA ALA A 86 -8.49 -9.71 2.88
C ALA A 86 -8.04 -8.34 2.35
N ILE A 87 -6.95 -8.32 1.60
CA ILE A 87 -6.44 -7.13 0.94
C ILE A 87 -6.39 -7.42 -0.55
N THR A 88 -7.13 -6.63 -1.33
CA THR A 88 -7.17 -6.73 -2.80
C THR A 88 -6.62 -5.44 -3.40
N VAL A 89 -5.62 -5.55 -4.27
CA VAL A 89 -5.08 -4.42 -5.02
C VAL A 89 -6.07 -4.07 -6.13
N LEU A 90 -6.57 -2.83 -6.12
CA LEU A 90 -7.57 -2.34 -7.06
C LEU A 90 -6.95 -1.59 -8.22
N GLU A 91 -5.99 -0.75 -7.93
CA GLU A 91 -5.29 0.08 -8.92
C GLU A 91 -3.94 0.54 -8.35
N GLN A 92 -2.94 0.56 -9.21
CA GLN A 92 -1.64 1.12 -8.88
C GLN A 92 -1.32 2.33 -9.77
N LYS A 93 -0.86 3.39 -9.15
CA LYS A 93 -0.41 4.62 -9.82
C LYS A 93 0.96 5.05 -9.27
N SER A 94 1.63 5.92 -9.98
CA SER A 94 2.86 6.56 -9.48
C SER A 94 2.66 7.35 -8.17
N SER A 95 1.41 7.69 -7.85
CA SER A 95 1.03 8.42 -6.63
C SER A 95 0.63 7.53 -5.46
N GLY A 96 0.48 6.21 -5.65
CA GLY A 96 0.09 5.27 -4.60
C GLY A 96 -0.65 4.05 -5.13
N ILE A 97 -1.02 3.17 -4.20
CA ILE A 97 -1.73 1.93 -4.47
C ILE A 97 -3.13 2.04 -3.84
N TYR A 98 -4.16 1.82 -4.64
CA TYR A 98 -5.53 1.66 -4.12
C TYR A 98 -5.75 0.19 -3.78
N VAL A 99 -6.22 -0.06 -2.57
CA VAL A 99 -6.55 -1.41 -2.10
C VAL A 99 -7.95 -1.43 -1.49
N CYS A 100 -8.63 -2.55 -1.64
CA CYS A 100 -9.77 -2.91 -0.81
C CYS A 100 -9.25 -3.67 0.40
N VAL A 101 -9.58 -3.22 1.60
CA VAL A 101 -9.38 -3.98 2.82
C VAL A 101 -10.74 -4.41 3.32
N ALA A 102 -10.92 -5.69 3.55
CA ALA A 102 -12.19 -6.27 3.96
C ALA A 102 -11.99 -7.29 5.08
N GLU A 103 -12.93 -7.35 6.00
CA GLU A 103 -13.11 -8.47 6.91
C GLU A 103 -14.09 -9.44 6.25
N PRO A 104 -13.63 -10.63 5.79
CA PRO A 104 -14.50 -11.59 5.13
C PRO A 104 -15.65 -12.02 6.05
N GLY A 105 -16.83 -12.17 5.48
CA GLY A 105 -17.96 -12.78 6.16
C GLY A 105 -17.73 -14.27 6.44
N GLU A 106 -18.52 -14.83 7.32
CA GLU A 106 -18.52 -16.27 7.58
C GLU A 106 -18.97 -17.04 6.34
N SER A 107 -18.33 -18.16 6.05
CA SER A 107 -18.70 -19.09 4.97
C SER A 107 -18.76 -18.46 3.56
N GLY A 108 -17.94 -17.46 3.27
CA GLY A 108 -17.89 -16.83 1.94
C GLY A 108 -19.04 -15.87 1.63
N GLY A 109 -19.78 -15.44 2.66
CA GLY A 109 -20.79 -14.38 2.56
C GLY A 109 -20.19 -12.99 2.29
N GLN A 110 -21.05 -11.96 2.25
CA GLN A 110 -20.60 -10.56 2.13
C GLN A 110 -19.61 -10.21 3.24
N ALA A 111 -18.65 -9.36 2.91
CA ALA A 111 -17.73 -8.83 3.90
C ALA A 111 -18.51 -8.15 5.05
N LYS A 112 -18.06 -8.35 6.29
CA LYS A 112 -18.64 -7.67 7.45
C LYS A 112 -18.32 -6.18 7.43
N THR A 113 -17.13 -5.86 7.01
CA THR A 113 -16.61 -4.49 6.91
C THR A 113 -15.64 -4.43 5.73
N GLN A 114 -15.70 -3.36 4.95
CA GLN A 114 -14.72 -3.11 3.91
C GLN A 114 -14.55 -1.62 3.64
N SER A 115 -13.37 -1.25 3.18
CA SER A 115 -13.03 0.13 2.81
C SER A 115 -12.00 0.16 1.69
N VAL A 116 -12.12 1.16 0.84
CA VAL A 116 -11.08 1.50 -0.14
C VAL A 116 -10.05 2.38 0.54
N LEU A 117 -8.80 1.96 0.48
CA LEU A 117 -7.68 2.74 1.00
C LEU A 117 -6.74 3.16 -0.12
N LEU A 118 -6.20 4.35 -0.02
CA LEU A 118 -5.05 4.80 -0.78
C LEU A 118 -3.81 4.63 0.09
N LEU A 119 -2.91 3.75 -0.34
CA LEU A 119 -1.63 3.49 0.30
C LEU A 119 -0.55 4.36 -0.35
N ARG A 120 0.19 5.09 0.48
CA ARG A 120 1.30 5.93 0.03
C ARG A 120 2.51 5.77 0.92
N ARG A 121 3.70 5.97 0.37
CA ARG A 121 4.93 6.12 1.13
C ARG A 121 5.63 7.41 0.73
N LYS A 122 6.39 7.96 1.65
CA LYS A 122 7.10 9.22 1.47
C LYS A 122 8.31 9.05 0.54
N ASP A 123 9.00 7.94 0.67
CA ASP A 123 10.19 7.57 -0.08
C ASP A 123 10.27 6.03 -0.21
N PRO A 124 11.16 5.47 -1.04
CA PRO A 124 11.26 4.02 -1.25
C PRO A 124 11.56 3.19 0.00
N SER A 125 12.19 3.77 1.02
CA SER A 125 12.52 3.10 2.28
C SER A 125 11.41 3.18 3.32
N ALA A 126 10.48 4.13 3.16
CA ALA A 126 9.39 4.36 4.10
C ALA A 126 8.32 3.28 4.01
N MET A 127 7.64 3.04 5.13
CA MET A 127 6.45 2.19 5.16
C MET A 127 5.29 2.85 4.42
N LEU A 128 4.41 2.00 3.88
CA LEU A 128 3.14 2.43 3.32
C LEU A 128 2.22 2.89 4.45
N LYS A 129 1.54 4.00 4.25
CA LYS A 129 0.47 4.48 5.13
C LYS A 129 -0.86 4.48 4.39
N GLY A 130 -1.87 3.91 5.03
CA GLY A 130 -3.23 3.85 4.52
C GLY A 130 -4.03 5.08 4.91
N ARG A 131 -4.82 5.57 3.96
CA ARG A 131 -5.84 6.61 4.16
C ARG A 131 -7.11 6.17 3.44
N GLU A 132 -8.25 6.29 4.07
CA GLU A 132 -9.53 6.05 3.41
C GLU A 132 -9.69 6.92 2.18
N SER A 133 -10.25 6.32 1.13
CA SER A 133 -10.51 6.97 -0.14
C SER A 133 -12.01 6.94 -0.43
N SER A 134 -12.54 8.08 -0.87
CA SER A 134 -13.92 8.16 -1.37
C SER A 134 -14.07 7.67 -2.80
N ARG A 135 -12.97 7.21 -3.43
CA ARG A 135 -13.03 6.67 -4.78
C ARG A 135 -13.73 5.31 -4.76
N GLU A 136 -14.69 5.17 -5.66
CA GLU A 136 -15.47 3.93 -5.80
C GLU A 136 -14.78 2.96 -6.77
N PHE A 137 -14.84 1.68 -6.44
CA PHE A 137 -14.38 0.57 -7.27
C PHE A 137 -15.42 -0.55 -7.24
N ALA A 138 -15.78 -1.07 -8.39
CA ALA A 138 -16.74 -2.17 -8.50
C ALA A 138 -16.32 -3.42 -7.70
N ALA A 139 -15.00 -3.66 -7.58
CA ALA A 139 -14.44 -4.76 -6.79
C ALA A 139 -14.42 -4.51 -5.27
N CYS A 140 -14.83 -3.32 -4.82
CA CYS A 140 -14.91 -2.96 -3.41
C CYS A 140 -16.11 -2.02 -3.19
N PRO A 141 -17.35 -2.50 -3.37
CA PRO A 141 -18.54 -1.67 -3.20
C PRO A 141 -18.68 -1.22 -1.75
N ALA A 142 -19.23 -0.01 -1.55
CA ALA A 142 -19.54 0.46 -0.20
C ALA A 142 -20.56 -0.48 0.47
N LEU A 143 -20.29 -0.94 1.69
CA LEU A 143 -21.25 -1.71 2.46
C LEU A 143 -22.33 -0.76 2.99
N GLY A 144 -23.59 -1.02 2.65
CA GLY A 144 -24.73 -0.27 3.16
C GLY A 144 -25.41 0.67 2.17
N GLY A 145 -25.05 0.64 0.90
CA GLY A 145 -25.90 1.16 -0.17
C GLY A 145 -27.09 0.22 -0.35
N SER A 146 -28.10 0.32 0.50
CA SER A 146 -29.40 -0.24 0.18
C SER A 146 -29.93 0.54 -1.01
N ASP A 147 -29.89 -0.09 -2.19
CA ASP A 147 -30.74 0.29 -3.30
C ASP A 147 -32.18 0.17 -2.80
N SER A 148 -32.71 1.26 -2.30
CA SER A 148 -34.15 1.38 -2.13
C SER A 148 -34.73 1.28 -3.54
N PRO A 149 -35.52 0.25 -3.86
CA PRO A 149 -36.19 0.21 -5.15
C PRO A 149 -37.13 1.43 -5.15
N THR A 150 -36.86 2.34 -6.08
CA THR A 150 -37.75 3.45 -6.38
C THR A 150 -39.07 2.80 -6.84
N SER A 151 -40.02 2.67 -5.94
CA SER A 151 -41.36 2.26 -6.26
C SER A 151 -41.99 3.37 -7.10
N SER A 152 -41.99 3.17 -8.41
CA SER A 152 -42.81 3.95 -9.32
C SER A 152 -44.25 3.52 -9.17
N TYR A 153 -45.07 4.37 -8.59
CA TYR A 153 -46.53 4.36 -8.73
C TYR A 153 -46.92 5.41 -9.76
#